data_cb9db9dfbfce7060411f57c2127b8bb5
#
_entry.id   cb9db9dfbfce7060411f57c2127b8bb5
#
_cell.length_a   1.000
_cell.length_b   1.000
_cell.length_c   1.000
_cell.angle_alpha   90.00
_cell.angle_beta   90.00
_cell.angle_gamma   90.00
#
_symmetry.space_group_name_H-M   'P 1'
#
loop_
_entity.id
_entity.type
_entity.pdbx_description
1 polymer ?
#
loop_
_entity_poly.entity_id
_entity_poly.type
_entity_poly.pdbx_seq_one_letter_code
_entity_poly.pdbx_strand_id
1 'polypeptide(L)'
;MAAFASRLRFPAAMGRFCGARSPARALSRTPKVTGTGALTGQGDRFGGVTVDLADTGLPEDVSESSFGRLLQGSLAQWKAEGKVAVWLRVPISMSRCAAAASAHGFTFHHAKRDHAVLALWMGDGESRLPGFATHQIGVAGAVVDESNGKVLVVQDRNKTKNAWKFPGGLSDPGENIGATAVREVFEETGVRAEFKSLLSIRQQHDHPGAFAMSDMYIICRLRPLSYDIDFCTQECLRCEWLELAELARTDRTTPITSRVARLLLRGLERGFGEIDLVMEELPAVYSGVFYQLYLRPLKG
;
A
#
# COMPACT_ATOMS: atom_id res chain seq x y z
N MET A 1 6.12 -18.56 11.28
CA MET A 1 6.82 -17.33 11.71
C MET A 1 8.20 -17.31 11.07
N ALA A 2 8.32 -16.89 9.83
CA ALA A 2 9.61 -16.50 9.21
C ALA A 2 9.34 -16.08 7.77
N ALA A 3 9.03 -14.83 7.54
CA ALA A 3 9.10 -14.16 6.24
C ALA A 3 9.11 -12.64 6.45
N PHE A 4 9.90 -12.19 7.42
CA PHE A 4 10.26 -10.81 7.63
C PHE A 4 11.77 -10.76 7.85
N ALA A 5 12.55 -10.87 6.80
CA ALA A 5 13.96 -10.49 6.89
C ALA A 5 14.52 -10.32 5.49
N SER A 6 15.01 -9.18 5.29
CA SER A 6 16.02 -8.69 4.38
C SER A 6 15.54 -7.72 3.30
N ARG A 7 15.28 -6.48 3.73
CA ARG A 7 15.61 -5.34 2.88
C ARG A 7 17.10 -5.00 3.12
N LEU A 8 18.01 -5.72 2.50
CA LEU A 8 19.41 -5.28 2.37
C LEU A 8 19.48 -4.33 1.18
N ARG A 9 19.74 -3.06 1.50
CA ARG A 9 20.01 -2.02 0.51
C ARG A 9 21.35 -2.31 -0.17
N PHE A 10 21.34 -2.54 -1.48
CA PHE A 10 22.52 -2.38 -2.31
C PHE A 10 22.66 -0.91 -2.75
N PRO A 11 23.89 -0.38 -2.85
CA PRO A 11 24.12 1.02 -3.21
C PRO A 11 23.69 1.26 -4.67
N ALA A 12 22.78 2.20 -4.86
CA ALA A 12 22.37 2.69 -6.16
C ALA A 12 23.54 3.37 -6.87
N ALA A 13 23.96 2.80 -7.98
CA ALA A 13 24.76 3.52 -8.97
C ALA A 13 23.88 4.55 -9.67
N MET A 14 24.35 5.78 -9.65
CA MET A 14 23.72 7.00 -10.12
C MET A 14 23.15 6.91 -11.55
N GLY A 15 21.84 7.14 -11.67
CA GLY A 15 21.19 7.63 -12.87
C GLY A 15 20.30 8.81 -12.48
N ARG A 16 20.77 10.04 -12.65
CA ARG A 16 19.98 11.26 -12.39
C ARG A 16 18.85 11.34 -13.41
N PHE A 17 17.64 11.07 -12.98
CA PHE A 17 16.46 11.60 -13.65
C PHE A 17 15.92 12.77 -12.82
N CYS A 18 16.03 13.94 -13.43
CA CYS A 18 15.56 15.22 -12.92
C CYS A 18 14.04 15.25 -13.08
N GLY A 19 13.31 14.79 -12.07
CA GLY A 19 11.88 15.01 -11.91
C GLY A 19 11.68 16.16 -10.94
N ALA A 20 11.23 17.31 -11.45
CA ALA A 20 10.96 18.51 -10.68
C ALA A 20 9.93 18.20 -9.58
N ARG A 21 10.37 18.15 -8.34
CA ARG A 21 9.50 18.21 -7.18
C ARG A 21 8.94 19.63 -7.11
N SER A 22 7.64 19.78 -7.30
CA SER A 22 6.95 20.98 -6.88
C SER A 22 7.22 21.24 -5.39
N PRO A 23 7.61 22.44 -5.00
CA PRO A 23 7.82 22.74 -3.59
C PRO A 23 6.47 22.69 -2.88
N ALA A 24 6.27 21.71 -2.02
CA ALA A 24 5.24 21.80 -1.00
C ALA A 24 5.49 23.12 -0.24
N ARG A 25 4.52 24.01 -0.32
CA ARG A 25 4.52 25.32 0.33
C ARG A 25 4.70 25.08 1.84
N ALA A 26 5.92 25.28 2.32
CA ALA A 26 6.22 25.30 3.74
C ALA A 26 5.45 26.46 4.35
N LEU A 27 4.28 26.15 4.93
CA LEU A 27 3.61 27.08 5.84
C LEU A 27 4.52 27.21 7.06
N SER A 28 5.12 28.38 7.22
CA SER A 28 5.84 28.80 8.41
C SER A 28 4.92 28.58 9.63
N ARG A 29 5.18 27.53 10.39
CA ARG A 29 4.48 27.23 11.65
C ARG A 29 5.24 27.87 12.78
N THR A 30 4.76 28.99 13.24
CA THR A 30 5.10 29.50 14.58
C THR A 30 4.42 28.62 15.63
N PRO A 31 5.12 28.16 16.67
CA PRO A 31 4.52 27.39 17.74
C PRO A 31 3.50 28.26 18.48
N LYS A 32 2.22 27.90 18.41
CA LYS A 32 1.17 28.53 19.20
C LYS A 32 0.87 27.65 20.41
N VAL A 33 1.60 27.84 21.49
CA VAL A 33 1.07 27.55 22.81
C VAL A 33 0.19 28.76 23.15
N THR A 34 -1.11 28.62 23.02
CA THR A 34 -2.05 29.59 23.55
C THR A 34 -2.09 29.42 25.06
N GLY A 35 -2.03 30.52 25.83
CA GLY A 35 -1.93 30.55 27.30
C GLY A 35 -3.14 29.99 28.09
N THR A 36 -3.87 29.02 27.55
CA THR A 36 -5.06 28.41 28.15
C THR A 36 -4.85 26.96 28.61
N GLY A 37 -3.63 26.42 28.57
CA GLY A 37 -3.38 25.07 29.08
C GLY A 37 -4.14 23.94 28.37
N ALA A 38 -4.58 24.15 27.12
CA ALA A 38 -5.28 23.16 26.30
C ALA A 38 -4.46 22.81 25.02
N LEU A 39 -4.63 21.60 24.52
CA LEU A 39 -4.05 21.18 23.24
C LEU A 39 -4.75 21.90 22.10
N THR A 40 -3.97 22.35 21.14
CA THR A 40 -4.51 22.89 19.87
C THR A 40 -4.61 21.77 18.85
N GLY A 41 -5.76 21.69 18.16
CA GLY A 41 -5.98 20.72 17.10
C GLY A 41 -6.57 21.38 15.86
N GLN A 42 -6.49 20.70 14.73
CA GLN A 42 -7.07 21.11 13.46
C GLN A 42 -8.45 20.46 13.30
N GLY A 43 -9.50 21.28 13.19
CA GLY A 43 -10.86 20.79 12.95
C GLY A 43 -11.03 20.30 11.51
N ASP A 44 -11.85 19.25 11.34
CA ASP A 44 -12.30 18.75 10.04
C ASP A 44 -13.77 19.10 9.78
N ARG A 45 -14.23 18.83 8.54
CA ARG A 45 -15.62 19.09 8.11
C ARG A 45 -16.66 18.13 8.74
N PHE A 46 -16.23 17.09 9.41
CA PHE A 46 -17.10 16.08 10.03
C PHE A 46 -17.28 16.30 11.55
N GLY A 47 -16.76 17.42 12.06
CA GLY A 47 -16.78 17.71 13.49
C GLY A 47 -15.68 17.03 14.29
N GLY A 48 -14.67 16.48 13.62
CA GLY A 48 -13.49 15.91 14.27
C GLY A 48 -12.42 16.98 14.56
N VAL A 49 -11.50 16.64 15.47
CA VAL A 49 -10.29 17.40 15.77
C VAL A 49 -9.08 16.49 15.65
N THR A 50 -8.08 16.91 14.87
CA THR A 50 -6.80 16.23 14.77
C THR A 50 -5.72 16.97 15.53
N VAL A 51 -5.05 16.29 16.44
CA VAL A 51 -3.92 16.80 17.23
C VAL A 51 -2.67 16.00 16.84
N ASP A 52 -1.64 16.67 16.37
CA ASP A 52 -0.31 16.08 16.21
C ASP A 52 0.57 16.52 17.39
N LEU A 53 0.98 15.60 18.25
CA LEU A 53 1.77 15.94 19.42
C LEU A 53 3.15 16.51 19.07
N ALA A 54 3.68 16.21 17.89
CA ALA A 54 4.92 16.83 17.41
C ALA A 54 4.79 18.34 17.18
N ASP A 55 3.57 18.81 16.89
CA ASP A 55 3.30 20.23 16.59
C ASP A 55 2.81 21.02 17.82
N THR A 56 2.63 20.38 18.98
CA THR A 56 2.06 21.04 20.18
C THR A 56 3.07 21.85 20.98
N GLY A 57 4.38 21.66 20.75
CA GLY A 57 5.43 22.26 21.57
C GLY A 57 5.60 21.64 22.95
N LEU A 58 4.92 20.52 23.23
CA LEU A 58 5.13 19.74 24.44
C LEU A 58 6.53 19.11 24.44
N PRO A 59 7.23 19.03 25.58
CA PRO A 59 8.49 18.32 25.66
C PRO A 59 8.27 16.82 25.43
N GLU A 60 9.22 16.17 24.73
CA GLU A 60 9.13 14.74 24.44
C GLU A 60 9.05 13.86 25.67
N ASP A 61 9.60 14.34 26.79
CA ASP A 61 9.59 13.66 28.09
C ASP A 61 8.42 14.04 28.99
N VAL A 62 7.39 14.73 28.47
CA VAL A 62 6.18 15.08 29.22
C VAL A 62 5.63 13.88 29.99
N SER A 63 5.35 14.03 31.28
CA SER A 63 4.83 12.93 32.09
C SER A 63 3.40 12.55 31.70
N GLU A 64 3.05 11.26 31.83
CA GLU A 64 1.69 10.76 31.57
C GLU A 64 0.63 11.54 32.34
N SER A 65 0.89 11.86 33.61
CA SER A 65 -0.04 12.61 34.47
C SER A 65 -0.23 14.05 34.01
N SER A 66 0.83 14.71 33.54
CA SER A 66 0.74 16.09 33.03
C SER A 66 0.02 16.13 31.70
N PHE A 67 0.37 15.21 30.78
CA PHE A 67 -0.34 15.07 29.51
C PHE A 67 -1.80 14.69 29.70
N GLY A 68 -2.11 13.74 30.61
CA GLY A 68 -3.48 13.31 30.89
C GLY A 68 -4.37 14.47 31.37
N ARG A 69 -3.87 15.33 32.28
CA ARG A 69 -4.61 16.53 32.72
C ARG A 69 -4.87 17.52 31.59
N LEU A 70 -3.85 17.75 30.75
CA LEU A 70 -3.97 18.64 29.58
C LEU A 70 -5.00 18.10 28.58
N LEU A 71 -4.93 16.78 28.30
CA LEU A 71 -5.86 16.10 27.40
C LEU A 71 -7.29 16.17 27.95
N GLN A 72 -7.50 15.92 29.24
CA GLN A 72 -8.80 16.00 29.89
C GLN A 72 -9.44 17.38 29.72
N GLY A 73 -8.68 18.45 29.95
CA GLY A 73 -9.15 19.82 29.75
C GLY A 73 -9.52 20.09 28.30
N SER A 74 -8.68 19.62 27.38
CA SER A 74 -8.93 19.78 25.94
C SER A 74 -10.17 19.00 25.47
N LEU A 75 -10.39 17.79 25.96
CA LEU A 75 -11.59 16.99 25.66
C LEU A 75 -12.88 17.67 26.16
N ALA A 76 -12.84 18.24 27.37
CA ALA A 76 -13.98 18.98 27.90
C ALA A 76 -14.31 20.21 27.04
N GLN A 77 -13.30 20.94 26.62
CA GLN A 77 -13.46 22.09 25.71
C GLN A 77 -14.05 21.64 24.36
N TRP A 78 -13.46 20.65 23.69
CA TRP A 78 -13.94 20.20 22.38
C TRP A 78 -15.36 19.64 22.45
N LYS A 79 -15.71 18.96 23.53
CA LYS A 79 -17.09 18.51 23.75
C LYS A 79 -18.06 19.68 23.86
N ALA A 80 -17.68 20.74 24.59
CA ALA A 80 -18.48 21.96 24.69
C ALA A 80 -18.61 22.70 23.34
N GLU A 81 -17.59 22.61 22.49
CA GLU A 81 -17.59 23.11 21.11
C GLU A 81 -18.37 22.22 20.11
N GLY A 82 -18.99 21.14 20.58
CA GLY A 82 -19.75 20.22 19.73
C GLY A 82 -18.90 19.30 18.86
N LYS A 83 -17.63 19.12 19.19
CA LYS A 83 -16.78 18.16 18.47
C LYS A 83 -17.20 16.73 18.83
N VAL A 84 -17.19 15.85 17.82
CA VAL A 84 -17.68 14.47 17.96
C VAL A 84 -16.57 13.42 17.89
N ALA A 85 -15.36 13.81 17.48
CA ALA A 85 -14.23 12.90 17.37
C ALA A 85 -12.89 13.60 17.62
N VAL A 86 -11.93 12.86 18.18
CA VAL A 86 -10.55 13.33 18.33
C VAL A 86 -9.59 12.30 17.74
N TRP A 87 -8.69 12.77 16.88
CA TRP A 87 -7.58 12.02 16.33
C TRP A 87 -6.30 12.52 16.98
N LEU A 88 -5.56 11.62 17.62
CA LEU A 88 -4.34 11.96 18.32
C LEU A 88 -3.17 11.26 17.64
N ARG A 89 -2.32 12.01 16.96
CA ARG A 89 -1.07 11.51 16.40
C ARG A 89 0.03 11.60 17.45
N VAL A 90 0.60 10.45 17.81
CA VAL A 90 1.59 10.30 18.87
C VAL A 90 2.92 9.84 18.24
N PRO A 91 3.96 10.70 18.19
CA PRO A 91 5.30 10.30 17.77
C PRO A 91 5.85 9.19 18.68
N ILE A 92 6.73 8.35 18.14
CA ILE A 92 7.33 7.23 18.90
C ILE A 92 8.11 7.71 20.12
N SER A 93 8.73 8.89 20.06
CA SER A 93 9.45 9.52 21.19
C SER A 93 8.49 9.90 22.36
N MET A 94 7.20 10.09 22.05
CA MET A 94 6.16 10.45 23.01
C MET A 94 5.18 9.29 23.30
N SER A 95 5.57 8.04 23.09
CA SER A 95 4.68 6.86 23.20
C SER A 95 3.98 6.73 24.57
N ARG A 96 4.56 7.26 25.65
CA ARG A 96 3.90 7.34 26.97
C ARG A 96 2.58 8.13 26.94
N CYS A 97 2.43 9.09 26.01
CA CYS A 97 1.19 9.83 25.84
C CYS A 97 0.05 8.94 25.31
N ALA A 98 0.36 7.85 24.60
CA ALA A 98 -0.65 6.88 24.18
C ALA A 98 -1.25 6.12 25.38
N ALA A 99 -0.43 5.76 26.38
CA ALA A 99 -0.90 5.15 27.61
C ALA A 99 -1.82 6.10 28.38
N ALA A 100 -1.42 7.38 28.53
CA ALA A 100 -2.26 8.39 29.17
C ALA A 100 -3.58 8.62 28.40
N ALA A 101 -3.54 8.65 27.06
CA ALA A 101 -4.74 8.81 26.21
C ALA A 101 -5.71 7.62 26.38
N SER A 102 -5.21 6.40 26.52
CA SER A 102 -6.06 5.21 26.71
C SER A 102 -6.92 5.30 27.98
N ALA A 103 -6.42 5.95 29.04
CA ALA A 103 -7.19 6.21 30.26
C ALA A 103 -8.38 7.17 30.04
N HIS A 104 -8.39 7.91 28.92
CA HIS A 104 -9.47 8.79 28.49
C HIS A 104 -10.34 8.17 27.38
N GLY A 105 -10.22 6.85 27.14
CA GLY A 105 -11.05 6.11 26.19
C GLY A 105 -10.53 6.12 24.73
N PHE A 106 -9.34 6.63 24.48
CA PHE A 106 -8.73 6.50 23.15
C PHE A 106 -8.36 5.05 22.86
N THR A 107 -8.57 4.64 21.61
CA THR A 107 -8.15 3.35 21.07
C THR A 107 -7.17 3.55 19.93
N PHE A 108 -6.28 2.56 19.68
CA PHE A 108 -5.40 2.60 18.53
C PHE A 108 -6.23 2.48 17.25
N HIS A 109 -5.98 3.38 16.29
CA HIS A 109 -6.55 3.31 14.97
C HIS A 109 -5.55 2.69 13.98
N HIS A 110 -4.34 3.23 13.91
CA HIS A 110 -3.25 2.68 13.11
C HIS A 110 -1.89 3.17 13.59
N ALA A 111 -0.84 2.52 13.09
CA ALA A 111 0.53 2.95 13.34
C ALA A 111 1.34 2.99 12.03
N LYS A 112 2.30 3.89 11.98
CA LYS A 112 3.38 3.95 10.99
C LYS A 112 4.72 3.76 11.70
N ARG A 113 5.81 3.86 10.93
CA ARG A 113 7.16 3.61 11.45
C ARG A 113 7.54 4.53 12.62
N ASP A 114 7.09 5.77 12.58
CA ASP A 114 7.52 6.87 13.45
C ASP A 114 6.45 7.38 14.41
N HIS A 115 5.20 6.93 14.24
CA HIS A 115 4.08 7.39 15.07
C HIS A 115 2.90 6.40 15.09
N ALA A 116 2.05 6.53 16.09
CA ALA A 116 0.73 5.91 16.14
C ALA A 116 -0.35 6.98 16.07
N VAL A 117 -1.52 6.62 15.53
CA VAL A 117 -2.73 7.44 15.57
C VAL A 117 -3.76 6.73 16.43
N LEU A 118 -4.20 7.42 17.48
CA LEU A 118 -5.30 7.00 18.33
C LEU A 118 -6.55 7.80 18.00
N ALA A 119 -7.71 7.23 18.26
CA ALA A 119 -8.98 7.87 18.00
C ALA A 119 -9.92 7.74 19.19
N LEU A 120 -10.74 8.77 19.41
CA LEU A 120 -11.80 8.80 20.41
C LEU A 120 -13.08 9.30 19.75
N TRP A 121 -14.17 8.55 19.91
CA TRP A 121 -15.51 8.99 19.57
C TRP A 121 -16.15 9.66 20.81
N MET A 122 -16.61 10.89 20.66
CA MET A 122 -17.25 11.68 21.72
C MET A 122 -18.72 11.99 21.43
N GLY A 123 -19.20 11.62 20.22
CA GLY A 123 -20.59 11.83 19.83
C GLY A 123 -21.53 10.84 20.47
N ASP A 124 -22.83 11.11 20.38
CA ASP A 124 -23.88 10.23 20.89
C ASP A 124 -24.02 8.97 20.02
N GLY A 125 -24.38 7.85 20.64
CA GLY A 125 -24.61 6.57 19.97
C GLY A 125 -23.34 5.83 19.55
N GLU A 126 -23.49 4.96 18.55
CA GLU A 126 -22.37 4.16 18.03
C GLU A 126 -21.31 5.02 17.34
N SER A 127 -20.06 4.60 17.46
CA SER A 127 -18.94 5.26 16.83
C SER A 127 -19.08 5.25 15.30
N ARG A 128 -18.94 6.42 14.69
CA ARG A 128 -18.92 6.61 13.24
C ARG A 128 -17.49 6.87 12.72
N LEU A 129 -16.47 6.60 13.53
CA LEU A 129 -15.09 6.68 13.08
C LEU A 129 -14.85 5.64 11.99
N PRO A 130 -14.19 6.01 10.88
CA PRO A 130 -13.82 5.03 9.85
C PRO A 130 -12.84 4.01 10.43
N GLY A 131 -12.93 2.77 9.97
CA GLY A 131 -11.89 1.77 10.25
C GLY A 131 -10.60 2.09 9.51
N PHE A 132 -9.49 1.52 9.99
CA PHE A 132 -8.23 1.55 9.24
C PHE A 132 -8.32 0.68 7.99
N ALA A 133 -7.41 0.92 7.01
CA ALA A 133 -7.33 0.14 5.79
C ALA A 133 -7.32 -1.37 6.08
N THR A 134 -8.23 -2.11 5.42
CA THR A 134 -8.48 -3.53 5.69
C THR A 134 -7.72 -4.47 4.78
N HIS A 135 -7.13 -3.95 3.68
CA HIS A 135 -6.48 -4.73 2.64
C HIS A 135 -5.04 -4.28 2.43
N GLN A 136 -4.16 -5.27 2.24
CA GLN A 136 -2.88 -5.07 1.57
C GLN A 136 -3.05 -5.29 0.07
N ILE A 137 -2.16 -4.72 -0.74
CA ILE A 137 -2.13 -4.88 -2.20
C ILE A 137 -0.87 -5.64 -2.58
N GLY A 138 -1.06 -6.82 -3.18
CA GLY A 138 -0.01 -7.55 -3.87
C GLY A 138 -0.19 -7.43 -5.37
N VAL A 139 0.91 -7.36 -6.12
CA VAL A 139 0.89 -7.22 -7.58
C VAL A 139 1.85 -8.22 -8.21
N ALA A 140 1.42 -8.91 -9.27
CA ALA A 140 2.27 -9.76 -10.08
C ALA A 140 2.26 -9.33 -11.55
N GLY A 141 3.39 -9.52 -12.22
CA GLY A 141 3.58 -9.26 -13.63
C GLY A 141 3.63 -10.55 -14.45
N ALA A 142 2.63 -10.78 -15.30
CA ALA A 142 2.67 -11.79 -16.34
C ALA A 142 3.37 -11.19 -17.57
N VAL A 143 4.68 -11.40 -17.70
CA VAL A 143 5.47 -10.92 -18.83
C VAL A 143 5.31 -11.90 -19.98
N VAL A 144 4.61 -11.47 -21.03
CA VAL A 144 4.29 -12.32 -22.19
C VAL A 144 5.08 -11.88 -23.41
N ASP A 145 5.82 -12.81 -23.99
CA ASP A 145 6.39 -12.67 -25.32
C ASP A 145 5.35 -13.11 -26.37
N GLU A 146 4.72 -12.13 -26.98
CA GLU A 146 3.66 -12.35 -27.97
C GLU A 146 4.18 -12.98 -29.26
N SER A 147 5.51 -12.94 -29.52
CA SER A 147 6.12 -13.48 -30.74
C SER A 147 6.22 -15.01 -30.72
N ASN A 148 6.36 -15.61 -29.55
CA ASN A 148 6.56 -17.06 -29.37
C ASN A 148 5.62 -17.71 -28.36
N GLY A 149 4.72 -16.95 -27.73
CA GLY A 149 3.73 -17.48 -26.77
C GLY A 149 4.31 -17.89 -25.44
N LYS A 150 5.52 -17.44 -25.06
CA LYS A 150 6.13 -17.74 -23.77
C LYS A 150 5.81 -16.68 -22.72
N VAL A 151 5.83 -17.10 -21.48
CA VAL A 151 5.62 -16.26 -20.31
C VAL A 151 6.70 -16.52 -19.26
N LEU A 152 7.15 -15.43 -18.62
CA LEU A 152 8.12 -15.49 -17.53
C LEU A 152 7.45 -15.96 -16.25
N VAL A 153 8.04 -16.97 -15.60
CA VAL A 153 7.54 -17.55 -14.35
C VAL A 153 8.67 -17.82 -13.38
N VAL A 154 8.33 -17.83 -12.09
CA VAL A 154 9.25 -18.13 -10.99
C VAL A 154 8.69 -19.20 -10.07
N GLN A 155 9.58 -19.86 -9.30
CA GLN A 155 9.25 -20.70 -8.16
C GLN A 155 9.86 -20.08 -6.91
N ASP A 156 9.05 -19.86 -5.86
CA ASP A 156 9.55 -19.33 -4.59
C ASP A 156 10.42 -20.36 -3.85
N ARG A 157 11.52 -19.88 -3.28
CA ARG A 157 12.43 -20.74 -2.49
C ARG A 157 11.81 -21.26 -1.19
N ASN A 158 10.96 -20.46 -0.55
CA ASN A 158 10.49 -20.71 0.81
C ASN A 158 9.05 -21.22 0.89
N LYS A 159 8.51 -21.80 -0.18
CA LYS A 159 7.17 -22.38 -0.20
C LYS A 159 7.19 -23.89 -0.24
N THR A 160 6.25 -24.50 0.48
CA THR A 160 6.08 -25.97 0.59
C THR A 160 5.73 -26.66 -0.74
N LYS A 161 5.29 -25.89 -1.74
CA LYS A 161 5.02 -26.40 -3.09
C LYS A 161 5.84 -25.60 -4.09
N ASN A 162 6.68 -26.29 -4.84
CA ASN A 162 7.46 -25.71 -5.97
C ASN A 162 6.52 -25.44 -7.16
N ALA A 163 5.50 -24.61 -6.95
CA ALA A 163 4.54 -24.25 -7.99
C ALA A 163 5.02 -23.02 -8.77
N TRP A 164 4.88 -23.07 -10.09
CA TRP A 164 5.11 -21.92 -10.94
C TRP A 164 4.09 -20.81 -10.66
N LYS A 165 4.58 -19.60 -10.57
CA LYS A 165 3.77 -18.37 -10.43
C LYS A 165 4.35 -17.24 -11.29
N PHE A 166 3.58 -16.18 -11.50
CA PHE A 166 4.13 -14.94 -12.04
C PHE A 166 4.95 -14.24 -10.95
N PRO A 167 6.09 -13.60 -11.30
CA PRO A 167 6.87 -12.78 -10.37
C PRO A 167 6.03 -11.65 -9.81
N GLY A 168 6.22 -11.31 -8.54
CA GLY A 168 5.45 -10.26 -7.88
C GLY A 168 5.47 -10.31 -6.37
N GLY A 169 5.18 -9.16 -5.77
CA GLY A 169 5.20 -8.90 -4.34
C GLY A 169 4.24 -7.80 -3.91
N LEU A 170 4.55 -7.13 -2.81
CA LEU A 170 3.70 -6.09 -2.23
C LEU A 170 3.96 -4.72 -2.86
N SER A 171 2.89 -3.97 -3.07
CA SER A 171 2.97 -2.57 -3.48
C SER A 171 3.46 -1.70 -2.32
N ASP A 172 4.37 -0.78 -2.60
CA ASP A 172 4.80 0.23 -1.63
C ASP A 172 3.74 1.34 -1.48
N PRO A 173 3.67 2.00 -0.32
CA PRO A 173 2.74 3.11 -0.12
C PRO A 173 2.90 4.22 -1.17
N GLY A 174 1.84 4.49 -1.93
CA GLY A 174 1.83 5.50 -2.99
C GLY A 174 2.41 5.02 -4.32
N GLU A 175 2.77 3.74 -4.44
CA GLU A 175 3.24 3.15 -5.70
C GLU A 175 2.06 2.76 -6.60
N ASN A 176 2.15 3.09 -7.89
CA ASN A 176 1.15 2.69 -8.87
C ASN A 176 1.24 1.20 -9.18
N ILE A 177 0.09 0.55 -9.42
CA ILE A 177 0.00 -0.90 -9.68
C ILE A 177 0.94 -1.34 -10.81
N GLY A 178 0.96 -0.61 -11.93
CA GLY A 178 1.84 -0.92 -13.05
C GLY A 178 3.33 -0.77 -12.72
N ALA A 179 3.69 0.21 -11.88
CA ALA A 179 5.05 0.42 -11.41
C ALA A 179 5.49 -0.73 -10.48
N THR A 180 4.62 -1.13 -9.55
CA THR A 180 4.87 -2.31 -8.70
C THR A 180 5.12 -3.56 -9.53
N ALA A 181 4.27 -3.84 -10.53
CA ALA A 181 4.44 -5.02 -11.39
C ALA A 181 5.79 -5.02 -12.12
N VAL A 182 6.21 -3.87 -12.65
CA VAL A 182 7.50 -3.73 -13.37
C VAL A 182 8.69 -3.88 -12.41
N ARG A 183 8.62 -3.26 -11.22
CA ARG A 183 9.67 -3.34 -10.21
C ARG A 183 9.85 -4.76 -9.70
N GLU A 184 8.79 -5.44 -9.30
CA GLU A 184 8.83 -6.80 -8.76
C GLU A 184 9.35 -7.80 -9.80
N VAL A 185 8.91 -7.68 -11.06
CA VAL A 185 9.45 -8.50 -12.16
C VAL A 185 10.96 -8.31 -12.28
N PHE A 186 11.44 -7.08 -12.26
CA PHE A 186 12.85 -6.79 -12.37
C PHE A 186 13.65 -7.28 -11.15
N GLU A 187 13.16 -7.05 -9.93
CA GLU A 187 13.82 -7.45 -8.68
C GLU A 187 13.92 -8.98 -8.55
N GLU A 188 12.87 -9.71 -8.92
CA GLU A 188 12.87 -11.18 -8.84
C GLU A 188 13.61 -11.87 -10.00
N THR A 189 13.63 -11.27 -11.21
CA THR A 189 14.03 -11.99 -12.43
C THR A 189 15.15 -11.34 -13.25
N GLY A 190 15.48 -10.05 -13.02
CA GLY A 190 16.39 -9.26 -13.85
C GLY A 190 15.80 -8.83 -15.19
N VAL A 191 14.63 -9.32 -15.56
CA VAL A 191 13.98 -9.00 -16.83
C VAL A 191 13.33 -7.63 -16.79
N ARG A 192 13.66 -6.79 -17.78
CA ARG A 192 13.00 -5.49 -17.98
C ARG A 192 11.69 -5.69 -18.74
N ALA A 193 10.65 -5.06 -18.27
CA ALA A 193 9.33 -5.17 -18.86
C ALA A 193 8.57 -3.83 -18.85
N GLU A 194 7.57 -3.72 -19.69
CA GLU A 194 6.69 -2.58 -19.83
C GLU A 194 5.25 -2.99 -19.44
N PHE A 195 4.62 -2.19 -18.60
CA PHE A 195 3.21 -2.39 -18.23
C PHE A 195 2.29 -2.18 -19.45
N LYS A 196 1.33 -3.07 -19.64
CA LYS A 196 0.32 -3.00 -20.72
C LYS A 196 -1.09 -2.85 -20.18
N SER A 197 -1.47 -3.69 -19.19
CA SER A 197 -2.85 -3.73 -18.70
C SER A 197 -2.93 -4.46 -17.36
N LEU A 198 -4.07 -4.34 -16.72
CA LEU A 198 -4.46 -5.20 -15.62
C LEU A 198 -5.31 -6.35 -16.18
N LEU A 199 -5.09 -7.59 -15.71
CA LEU A 199 -5.76 -8.80 -16.18
C LEU A 199 -6.82 -9.31 -15.20
N SER A 200 -6.48 -9.35 -13.91
CA SER A 200 -7.35 -9.94 -12.91
C SER A 200 -7.07 -9.44 -11.50
N ILE A 201 -8.07 -9.53 -10.65
CA ILE A 201 -8.00 -9.21 -9.22
C ILE A 201 -8.48 -10.43 -8.45
N ARG A 202 -7.69 -10.86 -7.44
CA ARG A 202 -8.11 -11.83 -6.44
C ARG A 202 -8.30 -11.11 -5.10
N GLN A 203 -9.39 -11.36 -4.43
CA GLN A 203 -9.59 -10.96 -3.04
C GLN A 203 -9.55 -12.20 -2.15
N GLN A 204 -8.86 -12.08 -1.02
CA GLN A 204 -8.78 -13.12 0.01
C GLN A 204 -8.85 -12.45 1.38
N HIS A 205 -9.64 -13.00 2.29
CA HIS A 205 -9.73 -12.56 3.68
C HIS A 205 -8.89 -13.46 4.58
N ASP A 206 -8.57 -12.97 5.78
CA ASP A 206 -7.83 -13.72 6.82
C ASP A 206 -6.52 -14.33 6.30
N HIS A 207 -5.75 -13.54 5.52
CA HIS A 207 -4.50 -14.04 4.93
C HIS A 207 -3.43 -14.21 6.03
N PRO A 208 -2.94 -15.47 6.27
CA PRO A 208 -2.02 -15.74 7.38
C PRO A 208 -0.69 -14.97 7.30
N GLY A 209 -0.18 -14.73 6.08
CA GLY A 209 1.05 -13.96 5.83
C GLY A 209 0.88 -12.44 5.96
N ALA A 210 -0.34 -11.95 6.14
CA ALA A 210 -0.68 -10.53 6.21
C ALA A 210 -1.29 -10.15 7.56
N PHE A 211 -0.88 -10.78 8.65
CA PHE A 211 -1.44 -10.54 9.99
C PHE A 211 -2.99 -10.63 10.02
N ALA A 212 -3.56 -11.60 9.30
CA ALA A 212 -5.00 -11.78 9.09
C ALA A 212 -5.72 -10.62 8.39
N MET A 213 -4.99 -9.67 7.79
CA MET A 213 -5.60 -8.67 6.91
C MET A 213 -6.13 -9.31 5.63
N SER A 214 -7.06 -8.63 5.01
CA SER A 214 -7.52 -8.98 3.67
C SER A 214 -6.42 -8.66 2.64
N ASP A 215 -6.38 -9.44 1.57
CA ASP A 215 -5.37 -9.35 0.52
C ASP A 215 -6.07 -9.17 -0.85
N MET A 216 -5.69 -8.09 -1.53
CA MET A 216 -6.04 -7.85 -2.93
C MET A 216 -4.81 -8.17 -3.76
N TYR A 217 -4.89 -9.21 -4.60
CA TYR A 217 -3.78 -9.61 -5.46
C TYR A 217 -4.13 -9.34 -6.91
N ILE A 218 -3.35 -8.46 -7.53
CA ILE A 218 -3.61 -7.93 -8.86
C ILE A 218 -2.59 -8.52 -9.83
N ILE A 219 -3.04 -9.06 -10.96
CA ILE A 219 -2.15 -9.57 -12.00
C ILE A 219 -2.22 -8.64 -13.20
N CYS A 220 -1.04 -8.17 -13.60
CA CYS A 220 -0.82 -7.27 -14.72
C CYS A 220 -0.23 -8.03 -15.91
N ARG A 221 -0.58 -7.63 -17.14
CA ARG A 221 0.12 -8.03 -18.36
C ARG A 221 1.24 -7.05 -18.63
N LEU A 222 2.44 -7.60 -18.86
CA LEU A 222 3.61 -6.85 -19.23
C LEU A 222 4.17 -7.39 -20.57
N ARG A 223 4.85 -6.51 -21.31
CA ARG A 223 5.63 -6.85 -22.49
C ARG A 223 7.12 -6.87 -22.13
N PRO A 224 7.90 -7.89 -22.54
CA PRO A 224 9.32 -7.92 -22.28
C PRO A 224 10.05 -6.81 -23.07
N LEU A 225 11.04 -6.19 -22.42
CA LEU A 225 12.02 -5.29 -23.02
C LEU A 225 13.42 -5.92 -23.03
N SER A 226 13.63 -6.97 -22.23
CA SER A 226 14.81 -7.83 -22.23
C SER A 226 14.40 -9.27 -21.99
N TYR A 227 15.29 -10.24 -22.28
CA TYR A 227 14.99 -11.67 -22.18
C TYR A 227 15.96 -12.42 -21.28
N ASP A 228 17.12 -11.84 -21.00
CA ASP A 228 18.14 -12.45 -20.15
C ASP A 228 17.66 -12.51 -18.71
N ILE A 229 17.75 -13.70 -18.11
CA ILE A 229 17.31 -13.95 -16.73
C ILE A 229 18.53 -13.85 -15.81
N ASP A 230 18.44 -12.92 -14.84
CA ASP A 230 19.37 -12.81 -13.70
C ASP A 230 18.52 -12.74 -12.42
N PHE A 231 18.01 -13.89 -12.00
CA PHE A 231 16.99 -13.94 -10.95
C PHE A 231 17.58 -13.89 -9.54
N CYS A 232 16.83 -13.33 -8.61
CA CYS A 232 17.16 -13.23 -7.19
C CYS A 232 17.17 -14.63 -6.55
N THR A 233 18.36 -15.16 -6.26
CA THR A 233 18.52 -16.50 -5.64
C THR A 233 18.13 -16.54 -4.16
N GLN A 234 17.87 -15.40 -3.52
CA GLN A 234 17.39 -15.34 -2.13
C GLN A 234 15.88 -15.61 -2.06
N GLU A 235 15.11 -15.14 -3.06
CA GLU A 235 13.66 -15.24 -3.11
C GLU A 235 13.19 -16.36 -4.03
N CYS A 236 13.86 -16.55 -5.16
CA CYS A 236 13.50 -17.52 -6.17
C CYS A 236 14.38 -18.79 -6.12
N LEU A 237 13.74 -19.93 -6.32
CA LEU A 237 14.40 -21.20 -6.55
C LEU A 237 14.74 -21.39 -8.03
N ARG A 238 13.84 -20.97 -8.91
CA ARG A 238 13.94 -21.05 -10.38
C ARG A 238 13.21 -19.91 -11.03
N CYS A 239 13.69 -19.51 -12.22
CA CYS A 239 13.04 -18.56 -13.10
C CYS A 239 13.20 -19.02 -14.53
N GLU A 240 12.12 -19.11 -15.31
CA GLU A 240 12.12 -19.65 -16.68
C GLU A 240 11.08 -18.98 -17.57
N TRP A 241 11.35 -18.99 -18.87
CA TRP A 241 10.37 -18.72 -19.91
C TRP A 241 9.67 -20.01 -20.31
N LEU A 242 8.40 -20.18 -19.91
CA LEU A 242 7.58 -21.36 -20.23
C LEU A 242 6.55 -21.05 -21.31
N GLU A 243 6.21 -22.06 -22.10
CA GLU A 243 5.09 -22.00 -23.03
C GLU A 243 3.77 -21.77 -22.26
N LEU A 244 3.01 -20.75 -22.64
CA LEU A 244 1.71 -20.44 -22.01
C LEU A 244 0.75 -21.65 -22.07
N ALA A 245 0.77 -22.39 -23.17
CA ALA A 245 -0.07 -23.58 -23.33
C ALA A 245 0.31 -24.70 -22.34
N GLU A 246 1.59 -24.83 -21.99
CA GLU A 246 2.06 -25.76 -20.97
C GLU A 246 1.65 -25.28 -19.58
N LEU A 247 1.90 -24.00 -19.26
CA LEU A 247 1.55 -23.40 -17.99
C LEU A 247 0.05 -23.48 -17.67
N ALA A 248 -0.80 -23.39 -18.70
CA ALA A 248 -2.26 -23.49 -18.57
C ALA A 248 -2.76 -24.90 -18.21
N ARG A 249 -1.96 -25.95 -18.48
CA ARG A 249 -2.35 -27.36 -18.34
C ARG A 249 -1.62 -28.11 -17.22
N THR A 250 -0.41 -27.64 -16.84
CA THR A 250 0.37 -28.32 -15.80
C THR A 250 -0.27 -28.20 -14.41
N ASP A 251 -0.15 -29.23 -13.59
CA ASP A 251 -0.54 -29.24 -12.18
C ASP A 251 0.48 -28.55 -11.25
N ARG A 252 1.67 -28.22 -11.81
CA ARG A 252 2.76 -27.54 -11.09
C ARG A 252 2.60 -26.02 -11.04
N THR A 253 1.39 -25.52 -11.05
CA THR A 253 1.08 -24.09 -10.93
C THR A 253 0.14 -23.81 -9.76
N THR A 254 0.08 -22.54 -9.35
CA THR A 254 -1.01 -22.11 -8.47
C THR A 254 -2.32 -22.02 -9.26
N PRO A 255 -3.49 -22.20 -8.60
CA PRO A 255 -4.79 -22.10 -9.28
C PRO A 255 -5.01 -20.78 -10.02
N ILE A 256 -4.51 -19.66 -9.48
CA ILE A 256 -4.61 -18.35 -10.13
C ILE A 256 -3.72 -18.27 -11.37
N THR A 257 -2.48 -18.77 -11.28
CA THR A 257 -1.54 -18.79 -12.41
C THR A 257 -2.10 -19.56 -13.59
N SER A 258 -2.62 -20.77 -13.36
CA SER A 258 -3.24 -21.59 -14.42
C SER A 258 -4.45 -20.88 -15.07
N ARG A 259 -5.30 -20.19 -14.28
CA ARG A 259 -6.44 -19.45 -14.83
C ARG A 259 -6.04 -18.26 -15.68
N VAL A 260 -5.05 -17.50 -15.19
CA VAL A 260 -4.53 -16.34 -15.94
C VAL A 260 -3.77 -16.80 -17.18
N ALA A 261 -3.03 -17.92 -17.14
CA ALA A 261 -2.41 -18.48 -18.35
C ALA A 261 -3.44 -18.81 -19.44
N ARG A 262 -4.59 -19.37 -19.07
CA ARG A 262 -5.72 -19.59 -20.04
C ARG A 262 -6.31 -18.29 -20.56
N LEU A 263 -6.42 -17.26 -19.70
CA LEU A 263 -6.86 -15.94 -20.12
C LEU A 263 -5.90 -15.33 -21.13
N LEU A 264 -4.60 -15.44 -20.89
CA LEU A 264 -3.55 -14.96 -21.79
C LEU A 264 -3.54 -15.72 -23.14
N LEU A 265 -3.76 -17.05 -23.13
CA LEU A 265 -3.94 -17.82 -24.39
C LEU A 265 -5.10 -17.28 -25.21
N ARG A 266 -6.24 -16.97 -24.58
CA ARG A 266 -7.35 -16.34 -25.26
C ARG A 266 -6.96 -14.96 -25.84
N GLY A 267 -6.15 -14.19 -25.12
CA GLY A 267 -5.61 -12.91 -25.61
C GLY A 267 -4.73 -13.07 -26.84
N LEU A 268 -3.87 -14.09 -26.88
CA LEU A 268 -3.05 -14.43 -28.05
C LEU A 268 -3.91 -14.85 -29.25
N GLU A 269 -4.97 -15.63 -29.01
CA GLU A 269 -5.84 -16.15 -30.08
C GLU A 269 -6.79 -15.08 -30.66
N ARG A 270 -7.35 -14.19 -29.80
CA ARG A 270 -8.44 -13.28 -30.16
C ARG A 270 -8.10 -11.80 -30.07
N GLY A 271 -6.90 -11.50 -29.62
CA GLY A 271 -6.44 -10.16 -29.35
C GLY A 271 -6.62 -9.75 -27.87
N PHE A 272 -5.62 -9.08 -27.34
CA PHE A 272 -5.58 -8.66 -25.94
C PHE A 272 -6.65 -7.64 -25.57
N GLY A 273 -7.20 -6.89 -26.52
CA GLY A 273 -8.33 -5.99 -26.28
C GLY A 273 -9.59 -6.68 -25.71
N GLU A 274 -9.71 -8.02 -25.86
CA GLU A 274 -10.81 -8.77 -25.24
C GLU A 274 -10.60 -9.05 -23.74
N ILE A 275 -9.37 -8.97 -23.27
CA ILE A 275 -9.04 -9.39 -21.90
C ILE A 275 -8.46 -8.28 -21.02
N ASP A 276 -7.85 -7.28 -21.65
CA ASP A 276 -7.16 -6.19 -20.95
C ASP A 276 -8.13 -5.22 -20.26
N LEU A 277 -7.76 -4.80 -19.06
CA LEU A 277 -8.24 -3.57 -18.45
C LEU A 277 -7.15 -2.53 -18.63
N VAL A 278 -7.36 -1.59 -19.53
CA VAL A 278 -6.38 -0.53 -19.82
C VAL A 278 -6.47 0.56 -18.77
N MET A 279 -5.35 1.23 -18.53
CA MET A 279 -5.27 2.31 -17.56
C MET A 279 -5.52 3.65 -18.24
N GLU A 280 -6.38 4.44 -17.63
CA GLU A 280 -6.61 5.85 -17.94
C GLU A 280 -6.33 6.68 -16.68
N GLU A 281 -5.59 7.78 -16.85
CA GLU A 281 -5.38 8.73 -15.76
C GLU A 281 -6.41 9.85 -15.85
N LEU A 282 -7.19 10.03 -14.79
CA LEU A 282 -8.27 10.99 -14.73
C LEU A 282 -8.09 11.96 -13.56
N PRO A 283 -8.55 13.22 -13.70
CA PRO A 283 -8.53 14.18 -12.60
C PRO A 283 -9.56 13.76 -11.53
N ALA A 284 -9.13 13.84 -10.27
CA ALA A 284 -10.04 13.65 -9.13
C ALA A 284 -10.91 14.89 -8.87
N VAL A 285 -11.93 14.74 -8.03
CA VAL A 285 -12.77 15.87 -7.57
C VAL A 285 -11.99 16.90 -6.74
N TYR A 286 -10.80 16.54 -6.27
CA TYR A 286 -9.90 17.42 -5.55
C TYR A 286 -8.88 18.02 -6.52
N SER A 287 -8.78 19.36 -6.55
CA SER A 287 -7.89 20.07 -7.47
C SER A 287 -6.42 19.59 -7.35
N GLY A 288 -5.81 19.31 -8.49
CA GLY A 288 -4.42 18.86 -8.58
C GLY A 288 -4.16 17.39 -8.17
N VAL A 289 -5.21 16.62 -7.94
CA VAL A 289 -5.13 15.19 -7.66
C VAL A 289 -5.62 14.39 -8.86
N PHE A 290 -4.90 13.33 -9.22
CA PHE A 290 -5.26 12.41 -10.30
C PHE A 290 -5.38 11.00 -9.73
N TYR A 291 -6.14 10.14 -10.43
CA TYR A 291 -6.24 8.72 -10.12
C TYR A 291 -6.16 7.88 -11.40
N GLN A 292 -5.78 6.63 -11.24
CA GLN A 292 -5.71 5.65 -12.33
C GLN A 292 -6.99 4.81 -12.32
N LEU A 293 -7.71 4.82 -13.43
CA LEU A 293 -8.89 4.00 -13.68
C LEU A 293 -8.51 2.87 -14.62
N TYR A 294 -8.85 1.64 -14.23
CA TYR A 294 -8.63 0.44 -15.04
C TYR A 294 -9.96 -0.06 -15.56
N LEU A 295 -10.16 -0.03 -16.87
CA LEU A 295 -11.42 -0.40 -17.50
C LEU A 295 -11.17 -1.10 -18.84
N ARG A 296 -12.20 -1.77 -19.35
CA ARG A 296 -12.15 -2.26 -20.72
C ARG A 296 -12.20 -1.09 -21.70
N PRO A 297 -11.42 -1.15 -22.80
CA PRO A 297 -11.52 -0.14 -23.85
C PRO A 297 -12.97 0.03 -24.28
N LEU A 298 -13.47 1.26 -24.25
CA LEU A 298 -14.79 1.58 -24.78
C LEU A 298 -14.69 1.46 -26.31
N LYS A 299 -15.53 0.57 -26.86
CA LYS A 299 -15.67 0.54 -28.33
C LYS A 299 -16.40 1.82 -28.72
N GLY A 300 -15.70 2.69 -29.47
CA GLY A 300 -16.32 3.87 -30.08
C GLY A 300 -17.36 3.50 -31.14
#